data_7f7202e9f45e9c91d6bfbeaa50601c91
#
_entry.id   7f7202e9f45e9c91d6bfbeaa50601c91
#
_cell.length_a   1.000
_cell.length_b   1.000
_cell.length_c   1.000
_cell.angle_alpha   90.00
_cell.angle_beta   90.00
_cell.angle_gamma   90.00
#
_symmetry.space_group_name_H-M   'P 1'
#
loop_
_entity.id
_entity.type
_entity.pdbx_description
1 polymer ?
#
loop_
_entity_poly.entity_id
_entity_poly.type
_entity_poly.pdbx_seq_one_letter_code
_entity_poly.pdbx_strand_id
1 'polypeptide(L)'
;MCPRVGADKHTEVAKRIRYFLWYNTIVMKFTIITLFEEAMRPYLEASMMWKAQDKGALEVDFVNLREFGLGPHKSVDDTPYGGGDGMLLRCEPVFAVIESVKEKDPSAKVILPTPAGELWTQKKAREFAGNSNQHYIILCPHYEGYDERILSIVDYKISLGSYVLTGGELPALIMIDSIIRLLPGVLGGETSAEVESFSEDGVIEYPQYTKPAEFRGMKVPEVLLSGHHAKVDEWRRENSKKADY
;
A
#
# COMPACT_ATOMS: atom_id res chain seq x y z
N MET A 1 -31.65 33.35 20.97
CA MET A 1 -32.31 32.05 20.80
C MET A 1 -32.11 31.62 19.36
N CYS A 2 -31.07 30.83 19.09
CA CYS A 2 -30.74 30.40 17.74
C CYS A 2 -31.21 28.93 17.58
N PRO A 3 -31.98 28.58 16.55
CA PRO A 3 -32.46 27.21 16.38
C PRO A 3 -31.27 26.32 15.94
N ARG A 4 -31.04 25.22 16.65
CA ARG A 4 -30.20 24.12 16.19
C ARG A 4 -30.84 23.54 14.92
N VAL A 5 -30.17 23.68 13.80
CA VAL A 5 -30.52 22.95 12.58
C VAL A 5 -30.25 21.47 12.86
N GLY A 6 -31.29 20.69 13.09
CA GLY A 6 -31.22 19.25 13.20
C GLY A 6 -30.77 18.67 11.86
N ALA A 7 -29.67 17.97 11.85
CA ALA A 7 -29.27 17.18 10.70
C ALA A 7 -30.40 16.17 10.40
N ASP A 8 -30.88 16.19 9.16
CA ASP A 8 -32.01 15.38 8.70
C ASP A 8 -31.63 13.90 8.82
N LYS A 9 -32.33 13.16 9.69
CA LYS A 9 -32.10 11.72 9.93
C LYS A 9 -32.17 10.89 8.64
N HIS A 10 -32.91 11.34 7.64
CA HIS A 10 -32.96 10.70 6.32
C HIS A 10 -31.66 10.82 5.56
N THR A 11 -30.93 11.95 5.69
CA THR A 11 -29.62 12.16 5.05
C THR A 11 -28.55 11.29 5.69
N GLU A 12 -28.64 11.05 7.01
CA GLU A 12 -27.67 10.23 7.74
C GLU A 12 -27.91 8.73 7.51
N VAL A 13 -29.17 8.30 7.41
CA VAL A 13 -29.52 6.92 7.03
C VAL A 13 -29.14 6.65 5.57
N ALA A 14 -29.38 7.58 4.66
CA ALA A 14 -28.98 7.44 3.26
C ALA A 14 -27.46 7.40 3.10
N LYS A 15 -26.71 8.20 3.88
CA LYS A 15 -25.24 8.11 3.97
C LYS A 15 -24.79 6.76 4.49
N ARG A 16 -25.41 6.24 5.57
CA ARG A 16 -25.08 4.91 6.15
C ARG A 16 -25.40 3.77 5.17
N ILE A 17 -26.53 3.82 4.47
CA ILE A 17 -26.88 2.81 3.45
C ILE A 17 -25.91 2.90 2.26
N ARG A 18 -25.59 4.11 1.81
CA ARG A 18 -24.62 4.33 0.73
C ARG A 18 -23.21 3.87 1.15
N TYR A 19 -22.82 4.13 2.40
CA TYR A 19 -21.59 3.66 3.01
C TYR A 19 -21.58 2.12 3.09
N PHE A 20 -22.67 1.50 3.55
CA PHE A 20 -22.81 0.04 3.68
C PHE A 20 -22.82 -0.66 2.32
N LEU A 21 -23.46 -0.10 1.30
CA LEU A 21 -23.46 -0.62 -0.08
C LEU A 21 -22.08 -0.41 -0.73
N TRP A 22 -21.41 0.69 -0.46
CA TRP A 22 -20.07 0.97 -0.96
C TRP A 22 -19.02 0.08 -0.31
N TYR A 23 -19.21 -0.23 0.97
CA TYR A 23 -18.35 -1.11 1.77
C TYR A 23 -18.32 -2.57 1.27
N ASN A 24 -19.42 -3.04 0.70
CA ASN A 24 -19.55 -4.41 0.19
C ASN A 24 -19.12 -4.57 -1.29
N THR A 25 -18.56 -3.53 -1.91
CA THR A 25 -18.24 -3.54 -3.35
C THR A 25 -16.80 -3.18 -3.69
N ILE A 26 -15.99 -2.70 -2.74
CA ILE A 26 -14.59 -2.38 -3.00
C ILE A 26 -13.73 -3.57 -2.62
N VAL A 27 -13.22 -4.28 -3.61
CA VAL A 27 -12.23 -5.35 -3.45
C VAL A 27 -10.98 -4.94 -4.21
N MET A 28 -9.88 -4.72 -3.49
CA MET A 28 -8.56 -4.58 -4.11
C MET A 28 -7.95 -5.96 -4.28
N LYS A 29 -7.63 -6.32 -5.52
CA LYS A 29 -7.01 -7.60 -5.83
C LYS A 29 -5.55 -7.42 -6.18
N PHE A 30 -4.69 -8.24 -5.57
CA PHE A 30 -3.28 -8.32 -5.90
C PHE A 30 -2.91 -9.75 -6.28
N THR A 31 -2.28 -9.91 -7.44
CA THR A 31 -1.54 -11.13 -7.79
C THR A 31 -0.05 -10.84 -7.65
N ILE A 32 0.61 -11.52 -6.73
CA ILE A 32 2.03 -11.35 -6.44
C ILE A 32 2.81 -12.44 -7.14
N ILE A 33 3.62 -12.07 -8.12
CA ILE A 33 4.54 -12.97 -8.82
C ILE A 33 5.88 -12.92 -8.10
N THR A 34 6.27 -14.00 -7.44
CA THR A 34 7.48 -14.06 -6.60
C THR A 34 8.13 -15.44 -6.66
N LEU A 35 9.37 -15.54 -6.19
CA LEU A 35 10.09 -16.80 -5.92
C LEU A 35 9.98 -17.24 -4.45
N PHE A 36 9.50 -16.35 -3.55
CA PHE A 36 9.59 -16.50 -2.09
C PHE A 36 8.29 -16.08 -1.40
N GLU A 37 7.19 -16.75 -1.75
CA GLU A 37 5.86 -16.54 -1.16
C GLU A 37 5.91 -16.69 0.38
N GLU A 38 6.69 -17.64 0.87
CA GLU A 38 6.84 -17.93 2.31
C GLU A 38 7.39 -16.75 3.12
N ALA A 39 8.11 -15.84 2.47
CA ALA A 39 8.61 -14.63 3.11
C ALA A 39 7.52 -13.54 3.28
N MET A 40 6.45 -13.58 2.49
CA MET A 40 5.41 -12.56 2.43
C MET A 40 4.12 -12.98 3.17
N ARG A 41 3.75 -14.25 3.05
CA ARG A 41 2.49 -14.79 3.57
C ARG A 41 2.24 -14.48 5.05
N PRO A 42 3.20 -14.64 5.98
CA PRO A 42 2.99 -14.35 7.40
C PRO A 42 2.58 -12.90 7.69
N TYR A 43 3.09 -11.94 6.91
CA TYR A 43 2.68 -10.54 7.04
C TYR A 43 1.26 -10.30 6.55
N LEU A 44 0.92 -10.85 5.39
CA LEU A 44 -0.40 -10.68 4.78
C LEU A 44 -1.51 -11.42 5.52
N GLU A 45 -1.18 -12.47 6.26
CA GLU A 45 -2.11 -13.24 7.10
C GLU A 45 -2.24 -12.71 8.53
N ALA A 46 -1.63 -11.57 8.86
CA ALA A 46 -1.63 -11.00 10.20
C ALA A 46 -2.30 -9.62 10.27
N SER A 47 -2.75 -9.25 11.48
CA SER A 47 -3.19 -7.90 11.86
C SER A 47 -4.18 -7.27 10.88
N MET A 48 -3.85 -6.08 10.35
CA MET A 48 -4.73 -5.31 9.47
C MET A 48 -4.90 -5.95 8.09
N MET A 49 -3.88 -6.66 7.59
CA MET A 49 -3.95 -7.38 6.31
C MET A 49 -4.94 -8.54 6.39
N TRP A 50 -4.86 -9.35 7.47
CA TRP A 50 -5.84 -10.39 7.73
C TRP A 50 -7.27 -9.81 7.86
N LYS A 51 -7.43 -8.72 8.61
CA LYS A 51 -8.73 -8.06 8.80
C LYS A 51 -9.31 -7.54 7.48
N ALA A 52 -8.48 -7.02 6.59
CA ALA A 52 -8.91 -6.55 5.27
C ALA A 52 -9.40 -7.72 4.39
N GLN A 53 -8.71 -8.86 4.44
CA GLN A 53 -9.12 -10.09 3.74
C GLN A 53 -10.41 -10.68 4.34
N ASP A 54 -10.50 -10.79 5.66
CA ASP A 54 -11.70 -11.28 6.37
C ASP A 54 -12.95 -10.44 6.03
N LYS A 55 -12.77 -9.13 5.80
CA LYS A 55 -13.84 -8.23 5.37
C LYS A 55 -14.09 -8.22 3.86
N GLY A 56 -13.32 -8.96 3.09
CA GLY A 56 -13.42 -8.96 1.63
C GLY A 56 -12.97 -7.66 0.95
N ALA A 57 -12.21 -6.80 1.63
CA ALA A 57 -11.65 -5.57 1.06
C ALA A 57 -10.32 -5.81 0.33
N LEU A 58 -9.65 -6.92 0.63
CA LEU A 58 -8.39 -7.35 0.04
C LEU A 58 -8.48 -8.80 -0.42
N GLU A 59 -8.07 -9.06 -1.64
CA GLU A 59 -7.80 -10.39 -2.18
C GLU A 59 -6.33 -10.47 -2.61
N VAL A 60 -5.59 -11.48 -2.14
CA VAL A 60 -4.18 -11.69 -2.50
C VAL A 60 -4.00 -13.10 -3.01
N ASP A 61 -3.53 -13.20 -4.26
CA ASP A 61 -3.09 -14.44 -4.88
C ASP A 61 -1.58 -14.43 -5.06
N PHE A 62 -0.94 -15.57 -4.84
CA PHE A 62 0.48 -15.77 -5.14
C PHE A 62 0.64 -16.65 -6.37
N VAL A 63 1.62 -16.29 -7.20
CA VAL A 63 2.06 -17.12 -8.32
C VAL A 63 3.57 -17.28 -8.25
N ASN A 64 4.01 -18.53 -8.15
CA ASN A 64 5.44 -18.82 -8.13
C ASN A 64 5.99 -18.73 -9.57
N LEU A 65 6.90 -17.80 -9.80
CA LEU A 65 7.52 -17.58 -11.12
C LEU A 65 8.21 -18.86 -11.66
N ARG A 66 8.73 -19.75 -10.77
CA ARG A 66 9.36 -21.02 -11.20
C ARG A 66 8.40 -21.97 -11.89
N GLU A 67 7.09 -21.83 -11.71
CA GLU A 67 6.13 -22.68 -12.43
C GLU A 67 6.14 -22.42 -13.93
N PHE A 68 6.57 -21.22 -14.34
CA PHE A 68 6.73 -20.77 -15.72
C PHE A 68 8.18 -20.88 -16.22
N GLY A 69 9.09 -21.39 -15.39
CA GLY A 69 10.50 -21.52 -15.70
C GLY A 69 10.79 -22.52 -16.83
N LEU A 70 11.91 -22.32 -17.54
CA LEU A 70 12.27 -23.08 -18.71
C LEU A 70 13.02 -24.35 -18.41
N GLY A 71 12.74 -25.38 -19.19
CA GLY A 71 13.44 -26.67 -19.16
C GLY A 71 13.20 -27.47 -17.88
N PRO A 72 13.94 -28.60 -17.70
CA PRO A 72 13.76 -29.50 -16.57
C PRO A 72 14.05 -28.86 -15.21
N HIS A 73 14.90 -27.84 -15.16
CA HIS A 73 15.27 -27.12 -13.96
C HIS A 73 14.38 -25.92 -13.65
N LYS A 74 13.36 -25.66 -14.47
CA LYS A 74 12.46 -24.50 -14.32
C LYS A 74 13.24 -23.19 -14.14
N SER A 75 14.25 -22.95 -15.01
CA SER A 75 15.10 -21.77 -14.96
C SER A 75 14.28 -20.50 -15.26
N VAL A 76 14.40 -19.50 -14.39
CA VAL A 76 13.75 -18.18 -14.51
C VAL A 76 14.75 -17.06 -14.74
N ASP A 77 16.03 -17.37 -14.70
CA ASP A 77 17.16 -16.46 -14.77
C ASP A 77 18.21 -16.92 -15.79
N ASP A 78 19.06 -16.01 -16.24
CA ASP A 78 20.19 -16.27 -17.13
C ASP A 78 21.27 -15.20 -17.00
N THR A 79 22.45 -15.47 -17.54
CA THR A 79 23.57 -14.53 -17.57
C THR A 79 23.28 -13.31 -18.44
N PRO A 80 23.71 -12.09 -18.02
CA PRO A 80 23.51 -10.90 -18.83
C PRO A 80 24.34 -10.90 -20.13
N TYR A 81 23.79 -10.39 -21.22
CA TYR A 81 24.57 -10.07 -22.40
C TYR A 81 25.60 -8.98 -22.06
N GLY A 82 26.79 -9.10 -22.61
CA GLY A 82 27.90 -8.18 -22.35
C GLY A 82 28.74 -8.58 -21.14
N GLY A 83 28.37 -9.66 -20.43
CA GLY A 83 29.09 -10.14 -19.25
C GLY A 83 28.73 -9.35 -17.98
N GLY A 84 29.31 -9.72 -16.88
CA GLY A 84 29.05 -9.18 -15.54
C GLY A 84 28.77 -10.30 -14.55
N ASP A 85 28.79 -9.96 -13.26
CA ASP A 85 28.47 -10.89 -12.19
C ASP A 85 26.95 -11.05 -12.02
N GLY A 86 26.52 -12.22 -11.57
CA GLY A 86 25.13 -12.49 -11.25
C GLY A 86 24.26 -12.88 -12.45
N MET A 87 22.96 -12.86 -12.22
CA MET A 87 21.94 -13.34 -13.16
C MET A 87 20.83 -12.28 -13.30
N LEU A 88 20.07 -12.34 -14.40
CA LEU A 88 18.87 -11.51 -14.64
C LEU A 88 17.64 -12.39 -14.80
N LEU A 89 16.48 -11.90 -14.35
CA LEU A 89 15.20 -12.53 -14.68
C LEU A 89 14.99 -12.53 -16.20
N ARG A 90 14.62 -13.67 -16.73
CA ARG A 90 14.36 -13.90 -18.15
C ARG A 90 13.00 -13.35 -18.58
N CYS A 91 12.89 -12.96 -19.84
CA CYS A 91 11.62 -12.52 -20.44
C CYS A 91 10.58 -13.63 -20.46
N GLU A 92 10.93 -14.82 -20.93
CA GLU A 92 9.97 -15.87 -21.27
C GLU A 92 9.08 -16.27 -20.07
N PRO A 93 9.62 -16.61 -18.89
CA PRO A 93 8.77 -16.95 -17.73
C PRO A 93 7.96 -15.75 -17.24
N VAL A 94 8.52 -14.53 -17.29
CA VAL A 94 7.81 -13.32 -16.84
C VAL A 94 6.64 -12.98 -17.77
N PHE A 95 6.84 -13.03 -19.09
CA PHE A 95 5.73 -12.82 -20.04
C PHE A 95 4.66 -13.89 -19.88
N ALA A 96 5.04 -15.17 -19.83
CA ALA A 96 4.09 -16.27 -19.71
C ALA A 96 3.21 -16.16 -18.44
N VAL A 97 3.79 -15.82 -17.28
CA VAL A 97 3.01 -15.67 -16.04
C VAL A 97 2.09 -14.46 -16.10
N ILE A 98 2.55 -13.30 -16.58
CA ILE A 98 1.72 -12.09 -16.68
C ILE A 98 0.58 -12.30 -17.68
N GLU A 99 0.84 -12.90 -18.83
CA GLU A 99 -0.17 -13.26 -19.82
C GLU A 99 -1.22 -14.21 -19.25
N SER A 100 -0.81 -15.24 -18.49
CA SER A 100 -1.74 -16.19 -17.86
C SER A 100 -2.67 -15.53 -16.82
N VAL A 101 -2.22 -14.47 -16.15
CA VAL A 101 -3.07 -13.69 -15.24
C VAL A 101 -3.99 -12.76 -16.04
N LYS A 102 -3.46 -12.09 -17.08
CA LYS A 102 -4.25 -11.18 -17.95
C LYS A 102 -5.26 -11.92 -18.81
N GLU A 103 -5.08 -13.20 -19.12
CA GLU A 103 -6.11 -14.03 -19.75
C GLU A 103 -7.37 -14.16 -18.88
N LYS A 104 -7.20 -14.22 -17.55
CA LYS A 104 -8.32 -14.28 -16.59
C LYS A 104 -8.92 -12.90 -16.28
N ASP A 105 -8.07 -11.88 -16.29
CA ASP A 105 -8.46 -10.49 -16.07
C ASP A 105 -7.63 -9.54 -16.95
N PRO A 106 -8.12 -9.20 -18.16
CA PRO A 106 -7.43 -8.30 -19.08
C PRO A 106 -7.25 -6.88 -18.56
N SER A 107 -7.99 -6.47 -17.51
CA SER A 107 -7.89 -5.14 -16.91
C SER A 107 -6.76 -5.03 -15.88
N ALA A 108 -6.14 -6.16 -15.49
CA ALA A 108 -5.08 -6.19 -14.49
C ALA A 108 -3.86 -5.34 -14.91
N LYS A 109 -3.35 -4.54 -13.97
CA LYS A 109 -2.23 -3.61 -14.16
C LYS A 109 -0.96 -4.15 -13.53
N VAL A 110 0.14 -4.12 -14.28
CA VAL A 110 1.44 -4.65 -13.85
C VAL A 110 2.26 -3.56 -13.16
N ILE A 111 2.66 -3.83 -11.93
CA ILE A 111 3.56 -3.00 -11.13
C ILE A 111 4.91 -3.72 -11.04
N LEU A 112 5.98 -3.00 -11.31
CA LEU A 112 7.36 -3.47 -11.16
C LEU A 112 8.10 -2.56 -10.18
N PRO A 113 8.45 -3.04 -8.98
CA PRO A 113 9.38 -2.35 -8.10
C PRO A 113 10.77 -2.29 -8.74
N THR A 114 11.29 -1.06 -8.89
CA THR A 114 12.61 -0.83 -9.49
C THR A 114 13.18 0.52 -9.05
N PRO A 115 14.50 0.66 -8.84
CA PRO A 115 15.12 1.94 -8.51
C PRO A 115 14.84 3.05 -9.52
N ALA A 116 14.65 2.69 -10.80
CA ALA A 116 14.37 3.63 -11.89
C ALA A 116 12.89 4.04 -12.00
N GLY A 117 12.04 3.62 -11.04
CA GLY A 117 10.61 3.92 -11.01
C GLY A 117 10.28 5.29 -10.42
N GLU A 118 9.00 5.66 -10.51
CA GLU A 118 8.43 6.81 -9.81
C GLU A 118 8.43 6.55 -8.29
N LEU A 119 8.78 7.57 -7.50
CA LEU A 119 8.87 7.42 -6.06
C LEU A 119 7.49 7.13 -5.44
N TRP A 120 7.42 6.09 -4.62
CA TRP A 120 6.24 5.76 -3.84
C TRP A 120 6.03 6.77 -2.71
N THR A 121 4.87 7.39 -2.67
CA THR A 121 4.49 8.40 -1.68
C THR A 121 3.09 8.13 -1.16
N GLN A 122 2.69 8.77 -0.05
CA GLN A 122 1.33 8.70 0.46
C GLN A 122 0.29 9.16 -0.56
N LYS A 123 0.62 10.18 -1.35
CA LYS A 123 -0.22 10.66 -2.46
C LYS A 123 -0.46 9.55 -3.48
N LYS A 124 0.60 8.84 -3.88
CA LYS A 124 0.49 7.73 -4.82
C LYS A 124 -0.31 6.56 -4.22
N ALA A 125 -0.11 6.23 -2.94
CA ALA A 125 -0.91 5.22 -2.27
C ALA A 125 -2.42 5.57 -2.30
N ARG A 126 -2.78 6.86 -2.12
CA ARG A 126 -4.16 7.35 -2.25
C ARG A 126 -4.71 7.25 -3.67
N GLU A 127 -3.90 7.54 -4.69
CA GLU A 127 -4.30 7.38 -6.10
C GLU A 127 -4.65 5.91 -6.39
N PHE A 128 -3.81 4.98 -5.92
CA PHE A 128 -4.06 3.55 -6.09
C PHE A 128 -5.28 3.07 -5.29
N ALA A 129 -5.44 3.50 -4.05
CA ALA A 129 -6.60 3.19 -3.22
C ALA A 129 -7.92 3.74 -3.81
N GLY A 130 -7.86 4.88 -4.52
CA GLY A 130 -8.99 5.48 -5.21
C GLY A 130 -9.47 4.70 -6.44
N ASN A 131 -8.63 3.85 -7.02
CA ASN A 131 -8.96 2.95 -8.12
C ASN A 131 -9.61 1.66 -7.58
N SER A 132 -10.75 1.81 -6.92
CA SER A 132 -11.48 0.68 -6.35
C SER A 132 -11.80 -0.39 -7.38
N ASN A 133 -11.73 -1.67 -6.97
CA ASN A 133 -11.91 -2.85 -7.82
C ASN A 133 -10.81 -3.06 -8.89
N GLN A 134 -9.67 -2.36 -8.79
CA GLN A 134 -8.55 -2.61 -9.68
C GLN A 134 -7.80 -3.87 -9.24
N HIS A 135 -7.46 -4.71 -10.21
CA HIS A 135 -6.53 -5.83 -10.04
C HIS A 135 -5.11 -5.37 -10.38
N TYR A 136 -4.20 -5.52 -9.44
CA TYR A 136 -2.78 -5.26 -9.65
C TYR A 136 -1.97 -6.55 -9.63
N ILE A 137 -1.08 -6.70 -10.61
CA ILE A 137 -0.07 -7.75 -10.66
C ILE A 137 1.24 -7.10 -10.18
N ILE A 138 1.83 -7.59 -9.09
CA ILE A 138 3.13 -7.11 -8.64
C ILE A 138 4.18 -8.17 -9.00
N LEU A 139 5.07 -7.83 -9.93
CA LEU A 139 6.23 -8.65 -10.27
C LEU A 139 7.35 -8.33 -9.30
N CYS A 140 7.73 -9.27 -8.44
CA CYS A 140 8.87 -9.13 -7.53
C CYS A 140 10.18 -9.51 -8.23
N PRO A 141 11.03 -8.54 -8.65
CA PRO A 141 12.32 -8.84 -9.24
C PRO A 141 13.29 -9.43 -8.20
N HIS A 142 14.24 -10.21 -8.69
CA HIS A 142 15.31 -10.83 -7.91
C HIS A 142 16.62 -10.79 -8.70
N TYR A 143 17.69 -11.35 -8.12
CA TYR A 143 19.04 -11.39 -8.72
C TYR A 143 19.62 -9.99 -8.89
N GLU A 144 20.37 -9.74 -9.98
CA GLU A 144 20.89 -8.40 -10.35
C GLU A 144 19.82 -7.53 -11.06
N GLY A 145 18.63 -8.08 -11.28
CA GLY A 145 17.53 -7.39 -11.92
C GLY A 145 16.78 -8.26 -12.94
N TYR A 146 16.36 -7.65 -14.00
CA TYR A 146 15.48 -8.27 -15.00
C TYR A 146 15.90 -7.83 -16.43
N ASP A 147 15.52 -8.63 -17.41
CA ASP A 147 15.70 -8.27 -18.82
C ASP A 147 14.85 -7.02 -19.14
N GLU A 148 15.46 -6.00 -19.73
CA GLU A 148 14.84 -4.69 -20.02
C GLU A 148 13.57 -4.81 -20.88
N ARG A 149 13.45 -5.85 -21.69
CA ARG A 149 12.26 -6.10 -22.52
C ARG A 149 10.99 -6.34 -21.71
N ILE A 150 11.12 -6.76 -20.46
CA ILE A 150 10.00 -6.91 -19.52
C ILE A 150 9.24 -5.60 -19.33
N LEU A 151 9.92 -4.45 -19.43
CA LEU A 151 9.29 -3.14 -19.29
C LEU A 151 8.19 -2.87 -20.31
N SER A 152 8.19 -3.57 -21.46
CA SER A 152 7.14 -3.42 -22.48
C SER A 152 5.74 -3.86 -22.04
N ILE A 153 5.65 -4.68 -20.98
CA ILE A 153 4.38 -5.18 -20.43
C ILE A 153 4.07 -4.64 -19.02
N VAL A 154 4.89 -3.70 -18.51
CA VAL A 154 4.74 -3.06 -17.22
C VAL A 154 3.94 -1.77 -17.33
N ASP A 155 2.88 -1.61 -16.54
CA ASP A 155 2.07 -0.38 -16.49
C ASP A 155 2.69 0.66 -15.54
N TYR A 156 3.27 0.22 -14.40
CA TYR A 156 3.84 1.11 -13.38
C TYR A 156 5.22 0.63 -12.92
N LYS A 157 6.21 1.52 -13.05
CA LYS A 157 7.54 1.36 -12.44
C LYS A 157 7.59 2.16 -11.15
N ILE A 158 7.86 1.52 -10.02
CA ILE A 158 7.77 2.13 -8.70
C ILE A 158 9.10 2.00 -7.96
N SER A 159 9.61 3.10 -7.45
CA SER A 159 10.76 3.16 -6.54
C SER A 159 10.31 3.44 -5.11
N LEU A 160 10.88 2.77 -4.12
CA LEU A 160 10.61 3.05 -2.70
C LEU A 160 11.60 4.06 -2.09
N GLY A 161 12.64 4.44 -2.82
CA GLY A 161 13.65 5.36 -2.33
C GLY A 161 15.04 5.10 -2.90
N SER A 162 16.00 5.90 -2.48
CA SER A 162 17.39 5.87 -2.97
C SER A 162 18.23 4.83 -2.23
N TYR A 163 17.84 3.57 -2.28
CA TYR A 163 18.56 2.42 -1.72
C TYR A 163 18.23 1.16 -2.52
N VAL A 164 19.07 0.13 -2.37
CA VAL A 164 18.93 -1.15 -3.06
C VAL A 164 18.44 -2.20 -2.08
N LEU A 165 17.50 -3.03 -2.51
CA LEU A 165 16.99 -4.20 -1.80
C LEU A 165 17.35 -5.48 -2.55
N THR A 166 17.31 -6.61 -1.86
CA THR A 166 17.65 -7.93 -2.44
C THR A 166 16.57 -8.49 -3.35
N GLY A 167 15.33 -7.95 -3.27
CA GLY A 167 14.19 -8.43 -4.04
C GLY A 167 13.00 -7.49 -3.99
N GLY A 168 11.95 -7.83 -4.72
CA GLY A 168 10.71 -7.05 -4.82
C GLY A 168 9.67 -7.35 -3.74
N GLU A 169 9.88 -8.30 -2.87
CA GLU A 169 8.90 -8.76 -1.88
C GLU A 169 8.58 -7.69 -0.85
N LEU A 170 9.61 -7.06 -0.24
CA LEU A 170 9.41 -5.96 0.71
C LEU A 170 8.76 -4.74 0.05
N PRO A 171 9.20 -4.28 -1.13
CA PRO A 171 8.48 -3.27 -1.90
C PRO A 171 7.00 -3.58 -2.10
N ALA A 172 6.67 -4.81 -2.50
CA ALA A 172 5.29 -5.24 -2.71
C ALA A 172 4.47 -5.14 -1.41
N LEU A 173 5.01 -5.61 -0.28
CA LEU A 173 4.34 -5.52 1.03
C LEU A 173 4.10 -4.07 1.45
N ILE A 174 5.07 -3.17 1.26
CA ILE A 174 4.94 -1.73 1.59
C ILE A 174 3.84 -1.08 0.75
N MET A 175 3.80 -1.37 -0.56
CA MET A 175 2.76 -0.84 -1.44
C MET A 175 1.38 -1.35 -1.04
N ILE A 176 1.21 -2.66 -0.83
CA ILE A 176 -0.06 -3.26 -0.41
C ILE A 176 -0.52 -2.67 0.92
N ASP A 177 0.34 -2.61 1.94
CA ASP A 177 -0.01 -2.06 3.26
C ASP A 177 -0.49 -0.62 3.16
N SER A 178 0.31 0.24 2.51
CA SER A 178 -0.01 1.66 2.37
C SER A 178 -1.30 1.94 1.57
N ILE A 179 -1.68 1.06 0.64
CA ILE A 179 -2.95 1.14 -0.10
C ILE A 179 -4.11 0.66 0.78
N ILE A 180 -4.00 -0.55 1.34
CA ILE A 180 -5.10 -1.25 1.98
C ILE A 180 -5.59 -0.53 3.23
N ARG A 181 -4.69 0.10 4.00
CA ARG A 181 -5.08 0.89 5.16
C ARG A 181 -5.95 2.11 4.83
N LEU A 182 -5.93 2.56 3.58
CA LEU A 182 -6.74 3.68 3.09
C LEU A 182 -8.15 3.26 2.66
N LEU A 183 -8.38 1.96 2.51
CA LEU A 183 -9.70 1.47 2.13
C LEU A 183 -10.70 1.64 3.28
N PRO A 184 -11.96 1.97 2.97
CA PRO A 184 -12.99 2.12 3.98
C PRO A 184 -13.09 0.91 4.90
N GLY A 185 -13.10 1.14 6.22
CA GLY A 185 -13.31 0.11 7.24
C GLY A 185 -12.17 -0.84 7.53
N VAL A 186 -11.06 -0.70 6.87
CA VAL A 186 -9.85 -1.44 7.24
C VAL A 186 -9.30 -0.88 8.55
N LEU A 187 -9.08 0.44 8.64
CA LEU A 187 -8.74 1.09 9.91
C LEU A 187 -9.95 1.19 10.85
N GLY A 188 -9.68 1.25 12.16
CA GLY A 188 -10.72 1.25 13.19
C GLY A 188 -11.47 2.58 13.39
N GLY A 189 -10.94 3.72 12.94
CA GLY A 189 -11.55 5.04 13.05
C GLY A 189 -11.94 5.58 11.68
N GLU A 190 -13.15 6.17 11.57
CA GLU A 190 -13.64 6.75 10.31
C GLU A 190 -12.77 7.89 9.78
N THR A 191 -12.07 8.60 10.67
CA THR A 191 -11.19 9.74 10.34
C THR A 191 -9.70 9.43 10.45
N SER A 192 -9.33 8.18 10.78
CA SER A 192 -7.92 7.82 11.07
C SER A 192 -6.98 8.05 9.88
N ALA A 193 -7.49 7.95 8.65
CA ALA A 193 -6.71 8.20 7.43
C ALA A 193 -6.78 9.67 6.95
N GLU A 194 -7.63 10.50 7.58
CA GLU A 194 -7.82 11.91 7.21
C GLU A 194 -6.90 12.85 8.00
N VAL A 195 -6.55 12.46 9.24
CA VAL A 195 -5.72 13.25 10.17
C VAL A 195 -4.50 12.44 10.55
N GLU A 196 -3.55 12.37 9.65
CA GLU A 196 -2.28 11.65 9.84
C GLU A 196 -1.15 12.34 9.08
N SER A 197 0.10 11.93 9.35
CA SER A 197 1.25 12.40 8.57
C SER A 197 1.01 12.20 7.07
N PHE A 198 1.34 13.21 6.27
CA PHE A 198 1.12 13.24 4.81
C PHE A 198 -0.36 13.24 4.37
N SER A 199 -1.31 13.57 5.25
CA SER A 199 -2.68 13.90 4.85
C SER A 199 -2.70 15.19 4.03
N GLU A 200 -1.86 16.15 4.37
CA GLU A 200 -1.45 17.28 3.53
C GLU A 200 -0.04 17.01 3.01
N ASP A 201 0.24 17.43 1.78
CA ASP A 201 1.51 17.13 1.09
C ASP A 201 2.70 17.72 1.88
N GLY A 202 3.61 16.84 2.27
CA GLY A 202 4.80 17.18 3.05
C GLY A 202 4.55 17.57 4.51
N VAL A 203 3.36 17.36 5.08
CA VAL A 203 3.07 17.65 6.49
C VAL A 203 3.17 16.40 7.35
N ILE A 204 3.97 16.49 8.42
CA ILE A 204 4.04 15.47 9.48
C ILE A 204 3.11 15.89 10.62
N GLU A 205 2.31 14.94 11.10
CA GLU A 205 1.40 15.12 12.22
C GLU A 205 2.11 15.61 13.48
N TYR A 206 1.38 16.36 14.31
CA TYR A 206 1.83 16.86 15.61
C TYR A 206 2.21 15.71 16.56
N PRO A 207 3.09 15.96 17.59
CA PRO A 207 3.47 14.95 18.56
C PRO A 207 2.25 14.53 19.41
N GLN A 208 2.11 13.21 19.60
CA GLN A 208 1.03 12.64 20.38
C GLN A 208 1.52 12.15 21.75
N TYR A 209 0.64 12.21 22.74
CA TYR A 209 0.94 11.83 24.13
C TYR A 209 -0.15 10.90 24.65
N THR A 210 0.24 9.95 25.52
CA THR A 210 -0.66 9.05 26.23
C THR A 210 -0.47 9.17 27.76
N LYS A 211 -1.29 8.52 28.52
CA LYS A 211 -1.14 8.43 30.00
C LYS A 211 0.13 7.67 30.39
N PRO A 212 0.77 8.06 31.50
CA PRO A 212 0.40 9.09 32.47
C PRO A 212 0.76 10.52 32.01
N ALA A 213 0.18 11.56 32.65
CA ALA A 213 0.42 12.97 32.33
C ALA A 213 1.88 13.42 32.61
N GLU A 214 2.60 12.72 33.47
CA GLU A 214 4.03 12.91 33.72
C GLU A 214 4.72 11.55 33.81
N PHE A 215 5.84 11.40 33.10
CA PHE A 215 6.69 10.22 33.14
C PHE A 215 8.16 10.61 33.17
N ARG A 216 8.87 10.24 34.25
CA ARG A 216 10.30 10.54 34.47
C ARG A 216 10.64 12.04 34.34
N GLY A 217 9.78 12.91 34.86
CA GLY A 217 9.95 14.36 34.79
C GLY A 217 9.53 15.00 33.47
N MET A 218 9.18 14.22 32.45
CA MET A 218 8.64 14.69 31.19
C MET A 218 7.12 14.83 31.29
N LYS A 219 6.60 16.01 30.97
CA LYS A 219 5.18 16.35 31.10
C LYS A 219 4.47 16.43 29.76
N VAL A 220 3.22 15.99 29.72
CA VAL A 220 2.30 16.29 28.62
C VAL A 220 2.02 17.80 28.62
N PRO A 221 2.00 18.46 27.46
CA PRO A 221 1.62 19.88 27.36
C PRO A 221 0.27 20.15 28.01
N GLU A 222 0.19 21.19 28.87
CA GLU A 222 -1.01 21.50 29.65
C GLU A 222 -2.26 21.73 28.78
N VAL A 223 -2.07 22.32 27.59
CA VAL A 223 -3.17 22.55 26.62
C VAL A 223 -3.89 21.25 26.27
N LEU A 224 -3.16 20.12 26.15
CA LEU A 224 -3.75 18.81 25.84
C LEU A 224 -4.54 18.19 27.01
N LEU A 225 -4.29 18.65 28.23
CA LEU A 225 -5.00 18.25 29.44
C LEU A 225 -6.19 19.16 29.77
N SER A 226 -6.32 20.30 29.10
CA SER A 226 -7.27 21.37 29.45
C SER A 226 -8.74 21.07 29.10
N GLY A 227 -9.02 20.13 28.18
CA GLY A 227 -10.35 19.88 27.64
C GLY A 227 -10.88 20.99 26.67
N HIS A 228 -10.11 22.02 26.41
CA HIS A 228 -10.48 23.11 25.49
C HIS A 228 -10.16 22.73 24.04
N HIS A 229 -11.11 22.08 23.33
CA HIS A 229 -10.90 21.56 21.96
C HIS A 229 -10.31 22.59 21.00
N ALA A 230 -10.79 23.85 20.99
CA ALA A 230 -10.28 24.88 20.10
C ALA A 230 -8.77 25.17 20.33
N LYS A 231 -8.32 25.23 21.58
CA LYS A 231 -6.91 25.44 21.91
C LYS A 231 -6.07 24.19 21.60
N VAL A 232 -6.65 23.00 21.77
CA VAL A 232 -5.99 21.75 21.39
C VAL A 232 -5.79 21.69 19.88
N ASP A 233 -6.77 22.09 19.09
CA ASP A 233 -6.69 22.09 17.61
C ASP A 233 -5.72 23.16 17.09
N GLU A 234 -5.62 24.32 17.76
CA GLU A 234 -4.62 25.34 17.48
C GLU A 234 -3.21 24.82 17.76
N TRP A 235 -2.99 24.23 18.93
CA TRP A 235 -1.72 23.62 19.31
C TRP A 235 -1.29 22.51 18.35
N ARG A 236 -2.22 21.66 17.90
CA ARG A 236 -1.97 20.62 16.90
C ARG A 236 -1.46 21.20 15.59
N ARG A 237 -2.11 22.23 15.06
CA ARG A 237 -1.68 22.93 13.84
C ARG A 237 -0.28 23.57 13.98
N GLU A 238 0.00 24.21 15.11
CA GLU A 238 1.29 24.84 15.37
C GLU A 238 2.43 23.83 15.53
N ASN A 239 2.13 22.61 16.01
CA ASN A 239 3.11 21.56 16.25
C ASN A 239 3.22 20.54 15.11
N SER A 240 2.40 20.63 14.07
CA SER A 240 2.60 19.91 12.82
C SER A 240 3.79 20.51 12.07
N LYS A 241 4.63 19.67 11.47
CA LYS A 241 5.89 20.09 10.83
C LYS A 241 5.88 19.76 9.34
N LYS A 242 6.58 20.55 8.53
CA LYS A 242 6.94 20.12 7.18
C LYS A 242 8.01 19.04 7.25
N ALA A 243 7.89 18.03 6.41
CA ALA A 243 8.92 17.02 6.24
C ALA A 243 10.15 17.63 5.56
N ASP A 244 11.31 17.39 6.13
CA ASP A 244 12.59 17.84 5.60
C ASP A 244 13.23 16.74 4.73
N TYR A 245 12.69 16.50 3.49
CA TYR A 245 13.34 15.65 2.46
C TYR A 245 13.03 16.08 1.04
#